data_8ad1b00c6359200af4efcd7c022db789
#
_entry.id   8ad1b00c6359200af4efcd7c022db789
#
_cell.length_a   1.000
_cell.length_b   1.000
_cell.length_c   1.000
_cell.angle_alpha   90.00
_cell.angle_beta   90.00
_cell.angle_gamma   90.00
#
_symmetry.space_group_name_H-M   'P 1'
#
loop_
_entity.id
_entity.type
_entity.pdbx_description
1 polymer ?
#
loop_
_entity_poly.entity_id
_entity_poly.type
_entity_poly.pdbx_seq_one_letter_code
_entity_poly.pdbx_strand_id
1 'polypeptide(L)'
;MYPLKNMWITCVPGQYLHKYCQAIDDQGKDYATIDKIYAPFTGKVVRKYPSECEIWFESIDKVEFADGTIDYATILFAHKDRYDDIKEGVVYKQGEVIYSEGTKAGNKVGGAQRHVHFEICKGITKNPGWKKSPDGTWNLVKGKKPTDCYFIDDSINIIKTGGLNFKKIETLKVVNPVERDETTDQLKVLVDSLRVRTGHSTKDSVLGFVQKNAIYNYYETYNDNTYTWYRIGDNQWIADNGEWLEIYVAVDYKQMCEALLEEINHLKETNSNLANENLTLKDKLKQIHELSKGE
;
A
#
# COMPACT_ATOMS: atom_id res chain seq x y z
N MET A 1 8.00 -3.79 10.63
CA MET A 1 8.61 -3.74 12.00
C MET A 1 9.92 -4.50 12.01
N TYR A 2 10.74 -4.35 13.06
CA TYR A 2 11.96 -5.15 13.21
C TYR A 2 11.63 -6.59 13.61
N PRO A 3 12.48 -7.56 13.25
CA PRO A 3 12.24 -8.95 13.61
C PRO A 3 12.45 -9.25 15.11
N LEU A 4 13.12 -8.38 15.85
CA LEU A 4 13.33 -8.51 17.31
C LEU A 4 12.83 -7.27 18.04
N LYS A 5 12.47 -7.42 19.32
CA LYS A 5 12.10 -6.28 20.19
C LYS A 5 13.30 -5.49 20.68
N ASN A 6 14.43 -6.13 20.82
CA ASN A 6 15.70 -5.51 21.14
C ASN A 6 16.66 -5.77 19.98
N MET A 7 17.43 -4.77 19.59
CA MET A 7 18.36 -4.85 18.48
C MET A 7 19.77 -4.59 18.99
N TRP A 8 20.47 -5.67 19.35
CA TRP A 8 21.91 -5.62 19.62
C TRP A 8 22.66 -6.14 18.41
N ILE A 9 22.93 -5.25 17.47
CA ILE A 9 23.56 -5.57 16.21
C ILE A 9 25.05 -5.81 16.44
N THR A 10 25.52 -6.99 16.08
CA THR A 10 26.90 -7.44 16.27
C THR A 10 27.70 -7.50 14.99
N CYS A 11 27.06 -7.64 13.85
CA CYS A 11 27.70 -7.59 12.56
C CYS A 11 26.79 -6.90 11.53
N VAL A 12 27.38 -6.10 10.66
CA VAL A 12 26.69 -5.31 9.64
C VAL A 12 27.24 -5.60 8.25
N PRO A 13 26.51 -5.28 7.18
CA PRO A 13 27.01 -5.41 5.82
C PRO A 13 28.38 -4.77 5.64
N GLY A 14 29.30 -5.51 5.02
CA GLY A 14 30.67 -5.07 4.76
C GLY A 14 31.67 -5.26 5.89
N GLN A 15 31.25 -5.82 7.04
CA GLN A 15 32.15 -6.09 8.18
C GLN A 15 32.33 -7.60 8.42
N TYR A 16 33.51 -8.00 8.87
CA TYR A 16 33.86 -9.38 9.24
C TYR A 16 33.28 -10.43 8.27
N LEU A 17 32.48 -11.34 8.80
CA LEU A 17 31.79 -12.39 8.02
C LEU A 17 30.83 -11.86 7.00
N HIS A 18 30.35 -10.63 7.16
CA HIS A 18 29.46 -9.95 6.22
C HIS A 18 30.20 -9.07 5.18
N LYS A 19 31.51 -9.28 5.00
CA LYS A 19 32.33 -8.49 4.04
C LYS A 19 31.71 -8.42 2.65
N TYR A 20 31.05 -9.48 2.22
CA TYR A 20 30.47 -9.59 0.89
C TYR A 20 28.96 -9.80 0.87
N CYS A 21 28.30 -9.85 2.02
CA CYS A 21 26.85 -10.03 2.12
C CYS A 21 26.13 -8.79 2.63
N GLN A 22 24.83 -8.75 2.44
CA GLN A 22 23.96 -7.66 2.86
C GLN A 22 23.13 -8.06 4.09
N ALA A 23 23.77 -8.80 5.02
CA ALA A 23 23.15 -9.32 6.22
C ALA A 23 23.41 -8.46 7.45
N ILE A 24 22.55 -8.60 8.44
CA ILE A 24 22.73 -8.13 9.81
C ILE A 24 22.70 -9.34 10.72
N ASP A 25 23.66 -9.42 11.67
CA ASP A 25 23.57 -10.29 12.83
C ASP A 25 23.08 -9.48 14.03
N ASP A 26 22.01 -9.95 14.64
CA ASP A 26 21.37 -9.32 15.78
C ASP A 26 21.18 -10.35 16.91
N GLN A 27 21.62 -10.01 18.10
CA GLN A 27 21.54 -10.87 19.29
C GLN A 27 20.30 -10.62 20.15
N GLY A 28 19.44 -9.71 19.75
CA GLY A 28 18.34 -9.32 20.59
C GLY A 28 18.81 -8.58 21.86
N LYS A 29 18.40 -9.07 23.05
CA LYS A 29 18.72 -8.41 24.32
C LYS A 29 20.15 -8.65 24.78
N ASP A 30 20.56 -9.91 24.79
CA ASP A 30 21.88 -10.37 25.23
C ASP A 30 22.13 -11.83 24.81
N TYR A 31 23.32 -12.34 25.00
CA TYR A 31 23.69 -13.73 24.67
C TYR A 31 22.97 -14.81 25.49
N ALA A 32 22.45 -14.48 26.66
CA ALA A 32 21.82 -15.44 27.57
C ALA A 32 20.31 -15.57 27.30
N THR A 33 19.68 -14.50 26.84
CA THR A 33 18.25 -14.45 26.54
C THR A 33 17.98 -15.11 25.19
N ILE A 34 16.92 -15.93 25.12
CA ILE A 34 16.41 -16.48 23.85
C ILE A 34 15.31 -15.55 23.37
N ASP A 35 15.66 -14.65 22.48
CA ASP A 35 14.68 -13.70 21.95
C ASP A 35 13.76 -14.34 20.90
N LYS A 36 12.57 -13.79 20.77
CA LYS A 36 11.58 -14.20 19.78
C LYS A 36 11.81 -13.43 18.48
N ILE A 37 11.71 -14.13 17.38
CA ILE A 37 11.73 -13.54 16.04
C ILE A 37 10.29 -13.32 15.57
N TYR A 38 9.97 -12.09 15.31
CA TYR A 38 8.63 -11.65 14.91
C TYR A 38 8.55 -11.43 13.40
N ALA A 39 7.38 -11.66 12.83
CA ALA A 39 7.10 -11.35 11.44
C ALA A 39 7.21 -9.83 11.20
N PRO A 40 8.16 -9.35 10.41
CA PRO A 40 8.34 -7.91 10.20
C PRO A 40 7.25 -7.29 9.34
N PHE A 41 6.54 -8.10 8.59
CA PHE A 41 5.34 -7.81 7.79
C PHE A 41 4.44 -9.05 7.77
N THR A 42 3.20 -8.92 7.34
CA THR A 42 2.34 -10.08 7.11
C THR A 42 2.90 -10.91 5.96
N GLY A 43 3.22 -12.16 6.25
CA GLY A 43 3.94 -13.02 5.31
C GLY A 43 3.80 -14.49 5.63
N LYS A 44 4.48 -15.33 4.86
CA LYS A 44 4.49 -16.79 5.02
C LYS A 44 5.89 -17.36 4.90
N VAL A 45 6.13 -18.45 5.60
CA VAL A 45 7.33 -19.27 5.38
C VAL A 45 7.17 -20.02 4.06
N VAL A 46 8.04 -19.73 3.10
CA VAL A 46 8.00 -20.34 1.77
C VAL A 46 9.01 -21.47 1.61
N ARG A 47 10.00 -21.51 2.48
CA ARG A 47 11.06 -22.51 2.45
C ARG A 47 11.74 -22.66 3.80
N LYS A 48 12.14 -23.86 4.13
CA LYS A 48 13.04 -24.14 5.25
C LYS A 48 14.19 -25.02 4.79
N TYR A 49 15.39 -24.65 5.23
CA TYR A 49 16.65 -25.30 4.93
C TYR A 49 17.38 -25.66 6.21
N PRO A 50 17.06 -26.81 6.84
CA PRO A 50 17.70 -27.19 8.09
C PRO A 50 19.22 -27.40 7.99
N SER A 51 19.74 -27.84 6.82
CA SER A 51 21.17 -28.02 6.58
C SER A 51 21.93 -26.70 6.51
N GLU A 52 21.29 -25.66 6.02
CA GLU A 52 21.85 -24.29 5.92
C GLU A 52 21.44 -23.40 7.09
N CYS A 53 20.66 -23.93 8.02
CA CYS A 53 20.12 -23.19 9.18
C CYS A 53 19.14 -22.07 8.82
N GLU A 54 18.43 -22.16 7.69
CA GLU A 54 17.67 -21.05 7.11
C GLU A 54 16.18 -21.27 7.09
N ILE A 55 15.45 -20.16 7.20
CA ILE A 55 14.03 -20.02 6.90
C ILE A 55 13.87 -18.85 5.95
N TRP A 56 13.06 -19.03 4.91
CA TRP A 56 12.72 -17.99 3.98
C TRP A 56 11.28 -17.57 4.19
N PHE A 57 11.09 -16.26 4.39
CA PHE A 57 9.82 -15.65 4.72
C PHE A 57 9.47 -14.60 3.69
N GLU A 58 8.35 -14.76 3.00
CA GLU A 58 7.88 -13.84 1.96
C GLU A 58 6.67 -13.04 2.41
N SER A 59 6.63 -11.77 2.03
CA SER A 59 5.46 -10.92 2.24
C SER A 59 4.28 -11.41 1.39
N ILE A 60 3.06 -11.30 1.92
CA ILE A 60 1.83 -11.56 1.17
C ILE A 60 1.50 -10.35 0.31
N ASP A 61 1.63 -9.17 0.89
CA ASP A 61 1.40 -7.90 0.23
C ASP A 61 2.72 -7.21 -0.10
N LYS A 62 2.66 -6.24 -1.00
CA LYS A 62 3.80 -5.37 -1.28
C LYS A 62 4.14 -4.54 -0.06
N VAL A 63 5.42 -4.37 0.20
CA VAL A 63 5.98 -3.54 1.26
C VAL A 63 6.78 -2.39 0.64
N GLU A 64 6.86 -1.28 1.33
CA GLU A 64 7.69 -0.16 0.89
C GLU A 64 9.10 -0.31 1.48
N PHE A 65 10.08 -0.21 0.61
CA PHE A 65 11.50 -0.17 0.98
C PHE A 65 11.93 1.28 1.29
N ALA A 66 13.00 1.44 2.05
CA ALA A 66 13.52 2.76 2.45
C ALA A 66 13.88 3.69 1.27
N ASP A 67 14.15 3.11 0.10
CA ASP A 67 14.36 3.86 -1.15
C ASP A 67 13.05 4.34 -1.80
N GLY A 68 11.91 4.11 -1.14
CA GLY A 68 10.58 4.48 -1.62
C GLY A 68 10.02 3.54 -2.69
N THR A 69 10.70 2.46 -3.02
CA THR A 69 10.13 1.46 -3.95
C THR A 69 9.15 0.55 -3.24
N ILE A 70 8.05 0.21 -3.91
CA ILE A 70 7.03 -0.70 -3.40
C ILE A 70 7.12 -2.02 -4.18
N ASP A 71 7.41 -3.12 -3.46
CA ASP A 71 7.48 -4.46 -4.04
C ASP A 71 7.23 -5.50 -2.93
N TYR A 72 7.11 -6.76 -3.32
CA TYR A 72 7.17 -7.85 -2.35
C TYR A 72 8.57 -7.93 -1.72
N ALA A 73 8.65 -8.52 -0.54
CA ALA A 73 9.90 -8.75 0.16
C ALA A 73 10.06 -10.23 0.53
N THR A 74 11.28 -10.72 0.40
CA THR A 74 11.68 -12.02 0.93
C THR A 74 12.79 -11.80 1.94
N ILE A 75 12.64 -12.34 3.16
CA ILE A 75 13.66 -12.34 4.18
C ILE A 75 14.18 -13.77 4.38
N LEU A 76 15.49 -13.90 4.42
CA LEU A 76 16.19 -15.06 4.92
C LEU A 76 16.50 -14.82 6.39
N PHE A 77 16.10 -15.75 7.26
CA PHE A 77 16.52 -15.81 8.66
C PHE A 77 17.35 -17.06 8.89
N ALA A 78 18.48 -16.95 9.57
CA ALA A 78 19.32 -18.09 9.86
C ALA A 78 19.52 -18.34 11.36
N HIS A 79 20.24 -19.43 11.66
CA HIS A 79 20.67 -19.90 12.99
C HIS A 79 19.56 -20.45 13.89
N LYS A 80 18.37 -20.76 13.37
CA LYS A 80 17.37 -21.52 14.15
C LYS A 80 17.87 -22.93 14.47
N ASP A 81 17.77 -23.33 15.74
CA ASP A 81 18.28 -24.64 16.20
C ASP A 81 17.44 -25.81 15.67
N ARG A 82 16.11 -25.67 15.66
CA ARG A 82 15.14 -26.73 15.26
C ARG A 82 14.14 -26.20 14.25
N TYR A 83 13.67 -27.07 13.36
CA TYR A 83 12.79 -26.73 12.23
C TYR A 83 11.51 -27.55 12.18
N ASP A 84 11.29 -28.43 13.12
CA ASP A 84 10.11 -29.29 13.25
C ASP A 84 8.84 -28.51 13.61
N ASP A 85 8.99 -27.39 14.29
CA ASP A 85 7.93 -26.48 14.68
C ASP A 85 7.52 -25.47 13.58
N ILE A 86 8.31 -25.40 12.49
CA ILE A 86 8.05 -24.51 11.36
C ILE A 86 7.37 -25.28 10.24
N LYS A 87 6.26 -24.75 9.73
CA LYS A 87 5.54 -25.28 8.58
C LYS A 87 5.60 -24.30 7.42
N GLU A 88 5.95 -24.80 6.23
CA GLU A 88 5.86 -24.01 4.99
C GLU A 88 4.39 -23.72 4.66
N GLY A 89 4.14 -22.53 4.10
CA GLY A 89 2.81 -22.07 3.73
C GLY A 89 2.01 -21.44 4.87
N VAL A 90 2.44 -21.58 6.14
CA VAL A 90 1.77 -20.92 7.26
C VAL A 90 1.97 -19.41 7.16
N VAL A 91 0.85 -18.68 7.27
CA VAL A 91 0.81 -17.23 7.26
C VAL A 91 0.96 -16.71 8.69
N TYR A 92 1.84 -15.73 8.87
CA TYR A 92 2.02 -14.97 10.09
C TYR A 92 1.65 -13.51 9.83
N LYS A 93 0.82 -12.95 10.69
CA LYS A 93 0.55 -11.50 10.66
C LYS A 93 1.77 -10.73 11.18
N GLN A 94 1.91 -9.49 10.74
CA GLN A 94 2.94 -8.60 11.27
C GLN A 94 2.90 -8.59 12.80
N GLY A 95 4.05 -8.81 13.44
CA GLY A 95 4.19 -8.86 14.88
C GLY A 95 3.91 -10.22 15.53
N GLU A 96 3.48 -11.24 14.79
CA GLU A 96 3.40 -12.61 15.31
C GLU A 96 4.77 -13.26 15.38
N VAL A 97 4.94 -14.15 16.36
CA VAL A 97 6.20 -14.89 16.55
C VAL A 97 6.32 -15.98 15.49
N ILE A 98 7.41 -15.94 14.72
CA ILE A 98 7.73 -16.98 13.74
C ILE A 98 8.52 -18.10 14.43
N TYR A 99 9.57 -17.76 15.19
CA TYR A 99 10.42 -18.72 15.91
C TYR A 99 11.20 -18.02 17.02
N SER A 100 12.15 -18.72 17.63
CA SER A 100 13.11 -18.14 18.59
C SER A 100 14.51 -18.24 18.03
N GLU A 101 15.35 -17.23 18.28
CA GLU A 101 16.74 -17.24 17.86
C GLU A 101 17.48 -18.50 18.36
N GLY A 102 18.52 -18.87 17.68
CA GLY A 102 19.25 -20.09 17.96
C GLY A 102 20.75 -19.92 17.82
N THR A 103 21.43 -21.05 17.80
CA THR A 103 22.89 -21.15 17.81
C THR A 103 23.42 -22.07 16.71
N LYS A 104 22.56 -22.55 15.82
CA LYS A 104 22.95 -23.53 14.83
C LYS A 104 23.77 -22.90 13.70
N ALA A 105 24.94 -23.49 13.41
CA ALA A 105 25.75 -23.19 12.24
C ALA A 105 26.02 -24.49 11.47
N GLY A 106 25.65 -24.51 10.20
CA GLY A 106 25.64 -25.75 9.41
C GLY A 106 24.78 -26.82 10.08
N ASN A 107 25.32 -28.00 10.28
CA ASN A 107 24.62 -29.11 10.96
C ASN A 107 24.75 -29.13 12.48
N LYS A 108 25.46 -28.16 13.10
CA LYS A 108 25.81 -28.16 14.52
C LYS A 108 25.03 -27.10 15.30
N VAL A 109 24.18 -27.54 16.24
CA VAL A 109 23.62 -26.66 17.29
C VAL A 109 24.76 -26.28 18.25
N GLY A 110 24.82 -25.01 18.65
CA GLY A 110 25.95 -24.45 19.40
C GLY A 110 27.17 -24.18 18.52
N GLY A 111 27.04 -24.15 17.22
CA GLY A 111 28.11 -23.83 16.27
C GLY A 111 28.35 -22.33 16.09
N ALA A 112 27.39 -21.50 16.49
CA ALA A 112 27.50 -20.05 16.54
C ALA A 112 27.09 -19.53 17.92
N GLN A 113 27.45 -18.30 18.23
CA GLN A 113 26.83 -17.57 19.34
C GLN A 113 25.36 -17.34 19.04
N ARG A 114 24.54 -17.17 20.08
CA ARG A 114 23.10 -16.92 19.90
C ARG A 114 22.87 -15.59 19.20
N HIS A 115 22.21 -15.64 18.09
CA HIS A 115 21.81 -14.47 17.31
C HIS A 115 20.85 -14.89 16.18
N VAL A 116 20.27 -13.94 15.50
CA VAL A 116 19.65 -14.11 14.21
C VAL A 116 20.48 -13.41 13.13
N HIS A 117 20.81 -14.15 12.10
CA HIS A 117 21.33 -13.58 10.86
C HIS A 117 20.14 -13.37 9.93
N PHE A 118 19.97 -12.18 9.36
CA PHE A 118 18.93 -11.94 8.40
C PHE A 118 19.36 -11.09 7.21
N GLU A 119 18.89 -11.50 6.06
CA GLU A 119 19.03 -10.79 4.79
C GLU A 119 17.65 -10.52 4.21
N ILE A 120 17.51 -9.44 3.46
CA ILE A 120 16.26 -9.11 2.79
C ILE A 120 16.49 -8.86 1.31
N CYS A 121 15.61 -9.35 0.48
CA CYS A 121 15.61 -9.08 -0.95
C CYS A 121 14.23 -8.60 -1.42
N LYS A 122 14.26 -7.91 -2.55
CA LYS A 122 13.09 -7.40 -3.25
C LYS A 122 12.48 -8.49 -4.11
N GLY A 123 11.15 -8.56 -4.11
CA GLY A 123 10.37 -9.50 -4.90
C GLY A 123 10.01 -10.78 -4.15
N ILE A 124 9.06 -11.54 -4.73
CA ILE A 124 8.72 -12.89 -4.32
C ILE A 124 9.63 -13.84 -5.05
N THR A 125 10.41 -14.61 -4.31
CA THR A 125 11.31 -15.56 -4.94
C THR A 125 11.68 -16.71 -4.01
N LYS A 126 11.46 -17.92 -4.46
CA LYS A 126 11.89 -19.13 -3.78
C LYS A 126 13.41 -19.34 -3.84
N ASN A 127 14.09 -18.59 -4.70
CA ASN A 127 15.54 -18.64 -4.85
C ASN A 127 16.01 -17.29 -5.45
N PRO A 128 16.31 -16.27 -4.63
CA PRO A 128 16.78 -14.96 -5.11
C PRO A 128 18.15 -15.03 -5.79
N GLY A 129 18.77 -16.20 -5.81
CA GLY A 129 20.07 -16.46 -6.37
C GLY A 129 21.19 -16.27 -5.34
N TRP A 130 22.06 -17.26 -5.28
CA TRP A 130 23.26 -17.26 -4.46
C TRP A 130 24.48 -17.02 -5.33
N LYS A 131 25.41 -16.27 -4.83
CA LYS A 131 26.73 -16.06 -5.43
C LYS A 131 27.81 -16.42 -4.43
N LYS A 132 28.78 -17.20 -4.86
CA LYS A 132 29.97 -17.49 -4.06
C LYS A 132 30.88 -16.28 -4.09
N SER A 133 31.25 -15.77 -2.92
CA SER A 133 32.17 -14.66 -2.73
C SER A 133 33.62 -15.10 -2.82
N PRO A 134 34.61 -14.17 -2.96
CA PRO A 134 36.02 -14.50 -3.05
C PRO A 134 36.57 -15.25 -1.85
N ASP A 135 35.99 -15.09 -0.65
CA ASP A 135 36.32 -15.80 0.57
C ASP A 135 35.67 -17.20 0.68
N GLY A 136 34.88 -17.59 -0.31
CA GLY A 136 34.21 -18.89 -0.35
C GLY A 136 32.82 -18.90 0.27
N THR A 137 32.38 -17.83 0.92
CA THR A 137 31.02 -17.72 1.47
C THR A 137 29.97 -17.56 0.38
N TRP A 138 28.75 -18.01 0.67
CA TRP A 138 27.60 -17.83 -0.21
C TRP A 138 26.76 -16.65 0.26
N ASN A 139 26.39 -15.79 -0.66
CA ASN A 139 25.67 -14.56 -0.37
C ASN A 139 24.48 -14.38 -1.30
N LEU A 140 23.42 -13.74 -0.79
CA LEU A 140 22.22 -13.45 -1.53
C LEU A 140 22.48 -12.33 -2.57
N VAL A 141 22.45 -12.67 -3.85
CA VAL A 141 22.84 -11.74 -4.93
C VAL A 141 21.93 -10.53 -5.06
N LYS A 142 20.64 -10.71 -4.77
CA LYS A 142 19.63 -9.65 -4.86
C LYS A 142 19.28 -9.04 -3.50
N GLY A 143 20.07 -9.33 -2.47
CA GLY A 143 19.85 -8.84 -1.11
C GLY A 143 19.86 -7.32 -1.04
N LYS A 144 18.90 -6.75 -0.35
CA LYS A 144 18.92 -5.38 0.12
C LYS A 144 19.61 -5.34 1.48
N LYS A 145 20.29 -4.23 1.78
CA LYS A 145 20.75 -4.01 3.15
C LYS A 145 19.52 -3.98 4.06
N PRO A 146 19.48 -4.72 5.16
CA PRO A 146 18.36 -4.65 6.07
C PRO A 146 18.06 -3.24 6.59
N THR A 147 19.09 -2.38 6.65
CA THR A 147 18.96 -0.96 6.97
C THR A 147 18.24 -0.12 5.91
N ASP A 148 18.18 -0.61 4.67
CA ASP A 148 17.45 0.05 3.57
C ASP A 148 16.00 -0.43 3.50
N CYS A 149 15.58 -1.30 4.43
CA CYS A 149 14.26 -1.89 4.45
C CYS A 149 13.36 -1.18 5.44
N TYR A 150 12.09 -1.42 5.23
CA TYR A 150 11.02 -0.81 5.98
C TYR A 150 10.82 -1.51 7.32
N PHE A 151 11.36 -0.97 8.39
CA PHE A 151 11.13 -1.46 9.74
C PHE A 151 10.35 -0.42 10.55
N ILE A 152 9.13 -0.80 10.94
CA ILE A 152 8.25 0.10 11.68
C ILE A 152 8.04 -0.48 13.06
N ASP A 153 8.64 0.12 14.03
CA ASP A 153 8.27 -0.09 15.41
C ASP A 153 8.89 1.00 16.30
N ASP A 154 8.05 1.77 16.98
CA ASP A 154 8.47 2.76 17.97
C ASP A 154 8.89 2.12 19.28
N SER A 155 8.51 0.86 19.50
CA SER A 155 8.75 0.12 20.73
C SER A 155 10.12 -0.59 20.77
N ILE A 156 10.92 -0.45 19.70
CA ILE A 156 12.23 -1.10 19.64
C ILE A 156 13.23 -0.42 20.54
N ASN A 157 13.80 -1.23 21.41
CA ASN A 157 14.96 -0.87 22.18
C ASN A 157 16.24 -1.20 21.40
N ILE A 158 16.89 -0.19 20.83
CA ILE A 158 18.18 -0.35 20.16
C ILE A 158 19.28 -0.29 21.23
N ILE A 159 19.77 -1.46 21.64
CA ILE A 159 20.79 -1.59 22.68
C ILE A 159 22.17 -1.22 22.12
N LYS A 160 22.47 -1.68 20.90
CA LYS A 160 23.72 -1.40 20.21
C LYS A 160 23.53 -1.51 18.71
N THR A 161 23.95 -0.50 17.98
CA THR A 161 23.69 -0.41 16.52
C THR A 161 24.96 -0.59 15.68
N GLY A 162 26.11 -0.82 16.30
CA GLY A 162 27.38 -0.87 15.55
C GLY A 162 27.67 0.40 14.72
N GLY A 163 27.05 1.53 15.07
CA GLY A 163 27.17 2.79 14.34
C GLY A 163 26.16 2.98 13.21
N LEU A 164 25.18 2.07 13.09
CA LEU A 164 24.10 2.23 12.10
C LEU A 164 23.00 3.17 12.62
N ASN A 165 22.62 4.10 11.78
CA ASN A 165 21.40 4.90 11.96
C ASN A 165 20.26 4.19 11.22
N PHE A 166 19.37 3.53 11.96
CA PHE A 166 18.13 3.03 11.39
C PHE A 166 17.18 4.19 11.12
N LYS A 167 16.78 4.36 9.88
CA LYS A 167 15.68 5.25 9.58
C LYS A 167 14.40 4.60 10.12
N LYS A 168 13.77 5.26 11.09
CA LYS A 168 12.41 4.97 11.45
C LYS A 168 11.54 5.30 10.23
N ILE A 169 10.86 4.30 9.71
CA ILE A 169 9.88 4.51 8.66
C ILE A 169 8.51 4.34 9.33
N GLU A 170 7.72 5.39 9.29
CA GLU A 170 6.35 5.36 9.84
C GLU A 170 5.52 4.31 9.09
N THR A 171 4.62 3.64 9.81
CA THR A 171 3.65 2.72 9.21
C THR A 171 2.84 3.49 8.21
N LEU A 172 2.99 3.17 6.93
CA LEU A 172 2.05 3.67 5.94
C LEU A 172 0.70 3.05 6.25
N LYS A 173 -0.15 3.84 6.85
CA LYS A 173 -1.51 3.42 7.16
C LYS A 173 -2.29 3.32 5.85
N VAL A 174 -3.08 2.25 5.73
CA VAL A 174 -4.16 2.27 4.76
C VAL A 174 -5.10 3.38 5.18
N VAL A 175 -5.29 4.37 4.33
CA VAL A 175 -6.32 5.40 4.55
C VAL A 175 -7.67 4.71 4.34
N ASN A 176 -8.52 4.77 5.35
CA ASN A 176 -9.81 4.08 5.30
C ASN A 176 -10.70 4.67 4.20
N PRO A 177 -11.33 3.82 3.37
CA PRO A 177 -12.31 4.26 2.41
C PRO A 177 -13.58 4.75 3.13
N VAL A 178 -14.39 5.51 2.41
CA VAL A 178 -15.74 5.91 2.84
C VAL A 178 -16.80 5.15 2.03
N GLU A 179 -18.01 5.09 2.53
CA GLU A 179 -19.13 4.61 1.72
C GLU A 179 -19.46 5.62 0.61
N ARG A 180 -19.94 5.10 -0.51
CA ARG A 180 -20.33 5.96 -1.62
C ARG A 180 -21.53 6.82 -1.23
N ASP A 181 -21.40 8.12 -1.38
CA ASP A 181 -22.43 9.13 -1.16
C ASP A 181 -22.53 9.97 -2.43
N GLU A 182 -23.68 9.92 -3.10
CA GLU A 182 -23.91 10.63 -4.37
C GLU A 182 -24.05 12.15 -4.19
N THR A 183 -24.11 12.63 -2.94
CA THR A 183 -24.18 14.06 -2.62
C THR A 183 -22.79 14.69 -2.43
N THR A 184 -21.73 13.90 -2.48
CA THR A 184 -20.35 14.34 -2.26
C THR A 184 -19.48 13.91 -3.43
N ASP A 185 -18.60 14.77 -3.89
CA ASP A 185 -17.58 14.43 -4.89
C ASP A 185 -16.69 13.31 -4.40
N GLN A 186 -16.60 12.24 -5.18
CA GLN A 186 -15.90 11.02 -4.80
C GLN A 186 -14.98 10.54 -5.92
N LEU A 187 -14.03 9.72 -5.51
CA LEU A 187 -13.15 8.99 -6.42
C LEU A 187 -13.01 7.53 -5.98
N LYS A 188 -12.79 6.66 -6.97
CA LYS A 188 -12.50 5.24 -6.76
C LYS A 188 -11.12 4.91 -7.29
N VAL A 189 -10.37 4.16 -6.53
CA VAL A 189 -9.02 3.73 -6.90
C VAL A 189 -9.08 2.55 -7.85
N LEU A 190 -8.45 2.66 -9.02
CA LEU A 190 -8.44 1.63 -10.07
C LEU A 190 -7.16 0.77 -10.04
N VAL A 191 -6.08 1.26 -9.45
CA VAL A 191 -4.80 0.57 -9.33
C VAL A 191 -4.66 -0.16 -7.99
N ASP A 192 -3.80 -1.16 -7.92
CA ASP A 192 -3.66 -2.00 -6.74
C ASP A 192 -3.30 -1.21 -5.48
N SER A 193 -2.52 -0.13 -5.63
CA SER A 193 -2.14 0.75 -4.52
C SER A 193 -1.70 2.12 -5.06
N LEU A 194 -2.09 3.19 -4.39
CA LEU A 194 -1.70 4.55 -4.71
C LEU A 194 -1.27 5.28 -3.44
N ARG A 195 -0.18 6.05 -3.52
CA ARG A 195 0.39 6.76 -2.36
C ARG A 195 -0.47 7.94 -1.94
N VAL A 196 -0.66 8.07 -0.63
CA VAL A 196 -1.20 9.27 0.01
C VAL A 196 -0.04 10.12 0.51
N ARG A 197 -0.02 11.40 0.16
CA ARG A 197 1.06 12.32 0.50
C ARG A 197 0.56 13.50 1.33
N THR A 198 1.50 14.18 2.00
CA THR A 198 1.18 15.37 2.80
C THR A 198 0.79 16.60 1.96
N GLY A 199 1.05 16.57 0.65
CA GLY A 199 0.76 17.65 -0.29
C GLY A 199 0.65 17.14 -1.71
N HIS A 200 0.49 18.04 -2.64
CA HIS A 200 0.24 17.76 -4.05
C HIS A 200 1.52 17.72 -4.91
N SER A 201 2.58 17.09 -4.39
CA SER A 201 3.84 16.90 -5.10
C SER A 201 4.42 15.51 -4.85
N THR A 202 5.09 14.96 -5.86
CA THR A 202 5.84 13.69 -5.72
C THR A 202 7.02 13.81 -4.74
N LYS A 203 7.41 15.02 -4.35
CA LYS A 203 8.45 15.31 -3.36
C LYS A 203 7.91 15.35 -1.92
N ASP A 204 6.59 15.48 -1.75
CA ASP A 204 5.97 15.52 -0.44
C ASP A 204 6.04 14.17 0.26
N SER A 205 6.05 14.20 1.60
CA SER A 205 6.14 13.00 2.43
C SER A 205 4.96 12.06 2.18
N VAL A 206 5.24 10.76 2.15
CA VAL A 206 4.21 9.73 2.02
C VAL A 206 3.63 9.42 3.39
N LEU A 207 2.32 9.54 3.55
CA LEU A 207 1.57 9.26 4.78
C LEU A 207 1.03 7.84 4.84
N GLY A 208 0.72 7.28 3.67
CA GLY A 208 0.08 6.00 3.56
C GLY A 208 -0.22 5.64 2.12
N PHE A 209 -1.19 4.78 1.93
CA PHE A 209 -1.68 4.41 0.60
C PHE A 209 -3.17 4.08 0.63
N VAL A 210 -3.78 4.19 -0.53
CA VAL A 210 -5.15 3.76 -0.82
C VAL A 210 -5.11 2.51 -1.69
N GLN A 211 -6.10 1.64 -1.53
CA GLN A 211 -6.17 0.34 -2.20
C GLN A 211 -7.18 0.33 -3.33
N LYS A 212 -7.01 -0.58 -4.27
CA LYS A 212 -7.92 -0.82 -5.38
C LYS A 212 -9.36 -1.03 -4.93
N ASN A 213 -10.29 -0.44 -5.68
CA ASN A 213 -11.73 -0.45 -5.44
C ASN A 213 -12.19 0.33 -4.20
N ALA A 214 -11.28 0.94 -3.43
CA ALA A 214 -11.66 1.82 -2.34
C ALA A 214 -12.20 3.15 -2.89
N ILE A 215 -13.21 3.71 -2.22
CA ILE A 215 -13.87 4.96 -2.57
C ILE A 215 -13.53 5.99 -1.51
N TYR A 216 -13.23 7.22 -1.93
CA TYR A 216 -12.88 8.33 -1.05
C TYR A 216 -13.64 9.58 -1.48
N ASN A 217 -14.10 10.37 -0.52
CA ASN A 217 -14.50 11.74 -0.79
C ASN A 217 -13.26 12.56 -1.13
N TYR A 218 -13.37 13.50 -2.07
CA TYR A 218 -12.33 14.48 -2.29
C TYR A 218 -12.90 15.90 -2.14
N TYR A 219 -12.05 16.82 -1.69
CA TYR A 219 -12.47 18.16 -1.29
C TYR A 219 -11.78 19.26 -2.09
N GLU A 220 -10.73 18.92 -2.80
CA GLU A 220 -9.92 19.88 -3.55
C GLU A 220 -9.14 19.16 -4.65
N THR A 221 -8.90 19.85 -5.75
CA THR A 221 -8.09 19.35 -6.86
C THR A 221 -6.98 20.33 -7.19
N TYR A 222 -5.82 19.81 -7.58
CA TYR A 222 -4.68 20.59 -8.05
C TYR A 222 -4.03 19.88 -9.23
N ASN A 223 -3.71 20.62 -10.30
CA ASN A 223 -3.03 20.08 -11.47
C ASN A 223 -1.62 20.68 -11.57
N ASP A 224 -0.60 19.80 -11.58
CA ASP A 224 0.81 20.19 -11.72
C ASP A 224 1.34 20.03 -13.14
N ASN A 225 0.48 19.84 -14.15
CA ASN A 225 0.74 19.52 -15.56
C ASN A 225 1.26 18.07 -15.80
N THR A 226 1.54 17.31 -14.76
CA THR A 226 1.91 15.88 -14.86
C THR A 226 0.82 15.01 -14.27
N TYR A 227 0.29 15.43 -13.13
CA TYR A 227 -0.76 14.73 -12.39
C TYR A 227 -1.88 15.69 -12.01
N THR A 228 -3.09 15.15 -11.92
CA THR A 228 -4.16 15.79 -11.16
C THR A 228 -4.15 15.23 -9.76
N TRP A 229 -4.02 16.08 -8.77
CA TRP A 229 -3.97 15.73 -7.36
C TRP A 229 -5.34 15.95 -6.72
N TYR A 230 -5.75 15.02 -5.88
CA TYR A 230 -7.02 15.05 -5.17
C TYR A 230 -6.78 15.02 -3.67
N ARG A 231 -7.33 15.99 -2.93
CA ARG A 231 -7.27 16.01 -1.48
C ARG A 231 -8.39 15.16 -0.90
N ILE A 232 -8.04 14.03 -0.28
CA ILE A 232 -8.97 13.06 0.32
C ILE A 232 -9.09 13.19 1.84
N GLY A 233 -8.42 14.15 2.44
CA GLY A 233 -8.44 14.42 3.88
C GLY A 233 -7.48 15.55 4.24
N ASP A 234 -7.35 15.84 5.54
CA ASP A 234 -6.43 16.87 6.02
C ASP A 234 -4.98 16.49 5.72
N ASN A 235 -4.32 17.28 4.88
CA ASN A 235 -2.98 17.02 4.37
C ASN A 235 -2.83 15.63 3.74
N GLN A 236 -3.89 15.11 3.10
CA GLN A 236 -3.89 13.81 2.45
C GLN A 236 -4.23 13.96 0.98
N TRP A 237 -3.23 13.77 0.13
CA TRP A 237 -3.34 13.94 -1.31
C TRP A 237 -2.96 12.68 -2.06
N ILE A 238 -3.69 12.38 -3.11
CA ILE A 238 -3.38 11.32 -4.07
C ILE A 238 -3.30 11.88 -5.47
N ALA A 239 -2.41 11.31 -6.29
CA ALA A 239 -2.20 11.71 -7.66
C ALA A 239 -2.98 10.82 -8.62
N ASP A 240 -3.41 11.39 -9.73
CA ASP A 240 -3.94 10.67 -10.88
C ASP A 240 -3.21 11.09 -12.16
N ASN A 241 -2.92 10.12 -13.02
CA ASN A 241 -2.39 10.35 -14.37
C ASN A 241 -3.48 10.26 -15.46
N GLY A 242 -4.75 10.20 -15.06
CA GLY A 242 -5.89 9.99 -15.93
C GLY A 242 -6.35 8.53 -16.06
N GLU A 243 -5.63 7.57 -15.41
CA GLU A 243 -5.93 6.14 -15.50
C GLU A 243 -6.03 5.46 -14.12
N TRP A 244 -5.60 6.12 -13.05
CA TRP A 244 -5.52 5.50 -11.72
C TRP A 244 -6.78 5.67 -10.88
N LEU A 245 -7.59 6.67 -11.22
CA LEU A 245 -8.81 7.01 -10.49
C LEU A 245 -10.02 7.08 -11.43
N GLU A 246 -11.16 6.67 -10.92
CA GLU A 246 -12.49 6.92 -11.49
C GLU A 246 -13.18 8.00 -10.67
N ILE A 247 -13.55 9.12 -11.30
CA ILE A 247 -14.08 10.29 -10.61
C ILE A 247 -15.59 10.31 -10.67
N TYR A 248 -16.25 10.51 -9.55
CA TYR A 248 -17.68 10.69 -9.40
C TYR A 248 -17.95 12.10 -8.88
N VAL A 249 -18.51 12.94 -9.73
CA VAL A 249 -18.97 14.27 -9.31
C VAL A 249 -20.38 14.14 -8.73
N ALA A 250 -20.60 14.80 -7.59
CA ALA A 250 -21.92 14.84 -6.97
C ALA A 250 -22.94 15.47 -7.93
N VAL A 251 -24.08 14.84 -8.03
CA VAL A 251 -25.19 15.38 -8.80
C VAL A 251 -26.10 16.13 -7.84
N ASP A 252 -26.22 17.44 -8.02
CA ASP A 252 -27.23 18.21 -7.30
C ASP A 252 -28.61 17.92 -7.87
N TYR A 253 -29.19 16.81 -7.44
CA TYR A 253 -30.55 16.40 -7.86
C TYR A 253 -31.60 17.46 -7.54
N LYS A 254 -31.43 18.29 -6.52
CA LYS A 254 -32.33 19.36 -6.17
C LYS A 254 -32.35 20.44 -7.25
N GLN A 255 -31.14 20.92 -7.61
CA GLN A 255 -31.00 21.92 -8.68
C GLN A 255 -31.51 21.40 -10.02
N MET A 256 -31.22 20.13 -10.34
CA MET A 256 -31.71 19.49 -11.55
C MET A 256 -33.23 19.35 -11.54
N CYS A 257 -33.85 18.98 -10.43
CA CYS A 257 -35.29 18.91 -10.28
C CYS A 257 -35.94 20.29 -10.39
N GLU A 258 -35.36 21.32 -9.82
CA GLU A 258 -35.82 22.71 -9.91
C GLU A 258 -35.79 23.18 -11.38
N ALA A 259 -34.69 22.96 -12.10
CA ALA A 259 -34.60 23.32 -13.54
C ALA A 259 -35.58 22.56 -14.41
N LEU A 260 -35.79 21.26 -14.19
CA LEU A 260 -36.79 20.46 -14.90
C LEU A 260 -38.20 20.92 -14.61
N LEU A 261 -38.49 21.34 -13.39
CA LEU A 261 -39.79 21.87 -12.99
C LEU A 261 -40.08 23.19 -13.68
N GLU A 262 -39.12 24.08 -13.83
CA GLU A 262 -39.22 25.33 -14.58
C GLU A 262 -39.50 25.04 -16.07
N GLU A 263 -38.79 24.11 -16.69
CA GLU A 263 -39.02 23.72 -18.08
C GLU A 263 -40.40 23.10 -18.28
N ILE A 264 -40.86 22.23 -17.38
CA ILE A 264 -42.22 21.67 -17.41
C ILE A 264 -43.27 22.78 -17.34
N ASN A 265 -43.07 23.78 -16.50
CA ASN A 265 -44.02 24.91 -16.38
C ASN A 265 -44.02 25.75 -17.65
N HIS A 266 -42.88 26.05 -18.24
CA HIS A 266 -42.77 26.74 -19.52
C HIS A 266 -43.45 25.98 -20.65
N LEU A 267 -43.24 24.66 -20.73
CA LEU A 267 -43.91 23.82 -21.73
C LEU A 267 -45.43 23.79 -21.54
N LYS A 268 -45.94 23.79 -20.31
CA LYS A 268 -47.38 23.86 -20.02
C LYS A 268 -47.99 25.18 -20.49
N GLU A 269 -47.31 26.30 -20.24
CA GLU A 269 -47.73 27.63 -20.70
C GLU A 269 -47.76 27.69 -22.24
N THR A 270 -46.71 27.23 -22.89
CA THR A 270 -46.61 27.16 -24.35
C THR A 270 -47.75 26.31 -24.95
N ASN A 271 -48.01 25.14 -24.37
CA ASN A 271 -49.10 24.28 -24.81
C ASN A 271 -50.47 24.95 -24.63
N SER A 272 -50.69 25.69 -23.55
CA SER A 272 -51.91 26.45 -23.32
C SER A 272 -52.10 27.54 -24.39
N ASN A 273 -51.03 28.27 -24.70
CA ASN A 273 -51.06 29.30 -25.74
C ASN A 273 -51.36 28.71 -27.13
N LEU A 274 -50.71 27.61 -27.49
CA LEU A 274 -50.99 26.89 -28.74
C LEU A 274 -52.40 26.33 -28.80
N ALA A 275 -52.97 25.87 -27.72
CA ALA A 275 -54.39 25.43 -27.67
C ALA A 275 -55.37 26.59 -27.94
N ASN A 276 -55.11 27.76 -27.36
CA ASN A 276 -55.87 28.95 -27.58
C ASN A 276 -55.76 29.46 -29.03
N GLU A 277 -54.59 29.47 -29.62
CA GLU A 277 -54.35 29.77 -31.02
C GLU A 277 -55.08 28.81 -31.94
N ASN A 278 -55.03 27.51 -31.68
CA ASN A 278 -55.76 26.50 -32.43
C ASN A 278 -57.27 26.70 -32.36
N LEU A 279 -57.81 27.09 -31.20
CA LEU A 279 -59.20 27.40 -31.03
C LEU A 279 -59.57 28.59 -31.89
N THR A 280 -58.80 29.67 -31.85
CA THR A 280 -59.03 30.89 -32.68
C THR A 280 -58.94 30.58 -34.18
N LEU A 281 -58.03 29.76 -34.63
CA LEU A 281 -57.90 29.33 -36.02
C LEU A 281 -59.10 28.49 -36.48
N LYS A 282 -59.59 27.60 -35.59
CA LYS A 282 -60.81 26.82 -35.88
C LYS A 282 -62.04 27.72 -36.06
N ASP A 283 -62.18 28.74 -35.23
CA ASP A 283 -63.27 29.71 -35.33
C ASP A 283 -63.16 30.53 -36.61
N LYS A 284 -61.98 30.99 -37.00
CA LYS A 284 -61.75 31.68 -38.28
C LYS A 284 -62.04 30.77 -39.46
N LEU A 285 -61.64 29.51 -39.44
CA LEU A 285 -61.97 28.53 -40.49
C LEU A 285 -63.49 28.32 -40.63
N LYS A 286 -64.18 28.23 -39.50
CA LYS A 286 -65.67 28.14 -39.51
C LYS A 286 -66.30 29.35 -40.12
N GLN A 287 -65.84 30.58 -39.79
CA GLN A 287 -66.36 31.83 -40.42
C GLN A 287 -66.14 31.85 -41.94
N ILE A 288 -64.91 31.47 -42.38
CA ILE A 288 -64.61 31.39 -43.83
C ILE A 288 -65.52 30.38 -44.53
N HIS A 289 -65.76 29.24 -43.91
CA HIS A 289 -66.59 28.18 -44.43
C HIS A 289 -68.08 28.67 -44.56
N GLU A 290 -68.55 29.40 -43.54
CA GLU A 290 -69.95 29.98 -43.66
C GLU A 290 -70.01 31.05 -44.69
N LEU A 291 -69.04 31.90 -44.90
CA LEU A 291 -68.97 32.89 -45.94
C LEU A 291 -68.96 32.29 -47.36
N SER A 292 -68.28 31.16 -47.54
CA SER A 292 -68.19 30.43 -48.82
C SER A 292 -69.47 29.71 -49.22
N LYS A 293 -70.44 29.54 -48.31
CA LYS A 293 -71.75 28.94 -48.60
C LYS A 293 -72.80 29.96 -48.96
N GLY A 294 -72.51 31.25 -48.80
CA GLY A 294 -73.49 32.36 -49.10
C GLY A 294 -73.38 32.95 -50.51
N GLU A 295 -72.45 32.35 -51.31
CA GLU A 295 -72.43 32.59 -52.76
C GLU A 295 -73.10 31.37 -53.48
#